data_7db2fc2743103ccec1af66e4ac7543a3
#
_entry.id   7db2fc2743103ccec1af66e4ac7543a3
#
_cell.length_a   1.000
_cell.length_b   1.000
_cell.length_c   1.000
_cell.angle_alpha   90.00
_cell.angle_beta   90.00
_cell.angle_gamma   90.00
#
_symmetry.space_group_name_H-M   'P 1'
#
loop_
_entity.id
_entity.type
_entity.pdbx_description
1 polymer ?
#
loop_
_entity_poly.entity_id
_entity_poly.type
_entity_poly.pdbx_seq_one_letter_code
_entity_poly.pdbx_strand_id
1 'polypeptide(L)'
;SSDVCSSDLPQVDEVLVVCRPADVDAMSALLPQEKVSFVFGGKTRQESVQNAVDTIDDCDLLLIHDGARPLVTRDEILDTLHRAEETGAAATGVFVKDTIKVINDDYEITDTPDRSQLIAIQTPQIFRFDLYKQAMEKAKAQGGNFTDDCKLMENLGVPVSVVIGEYTNMKITTPEDLPMAEAILKAREAE
;
A
#
# COMPACT_ATOMS: atom_id res chain seq x y z
N SER A 1 10.30 20.99 -7.23
CA SER A 1 10.31 19.60 -6.83
C SER A 1 9.04 18.93 -7.32
N SER A 2 9.23 17.87 -8.04
CA SER A 2 8.15 17.06 -8.62
C SER A 2 7.62 16.00 -7.64
N ASP A 3 7.58 16.32 -6.37
CA ASP A 3 7.08 15.40 -5.34
C ASP A 3 5.57 15.33 -5.47
N VAL A 4 5.11 14.26 -6.12
CA VAL A 4 3.69 13.98 -6.27
C VAL A 4 3.14 13.56 -4.90
N CYS A 5 2.54 14.51 -4.20
CA CYS A 5 1.65 14.14 -3.11
C CYS A 5 0.40 13.51 -3.75
N SER A 6 -0.06 12.37 -3.22
CA SER A 6 -1.30 11.75 -3.70
C SER A 6 -2.50 12.71 -3.64
N SER A 7 -2.47 13.70 -2.73
CA SER A 7 -3.47 14.78 -2.66
C SER A 7 -3.52 15.68 -3.89
N ASP A 8 -2.44 15.74 -4.68
CA ASP A 8 -2.36 16.59 -5.89
C ASP A 8 -2.99 15.93 -7.12
N LEU A 9 -3.34 14.64 -7.01
CA LEU A 9 -4.02 13.93 -8.08
C LEU A 9 -5.50 14.32 -8.14
N PRO A 10 -6.00 14.74 -9.34
CA PRO A 10 -7.42 15.06 -9.49
C PRO A 10 -8.38 13.91 -9.17
N GLN A 11 -7.91 12.68 -9.33
CA GLN A 11 -8.66 11.45 -9.07
C GLN A 11 -8.77 11.11 -7.57
N VAL A 12 -8.04 11.82 -6.71
CA VAL A 12 -8.07 11.63 -5.26
C VAL A 12 -8.94 12.72 -4.64
N ASP A 13 -10.06 12.33 -4.05
CA ASP A 13 -10.99 13.25 -3.39
C ASP A 13 -10.56 13.57 -1.96
N GLU A 14 -10.06 12.56 -1.22
CA GLU A 14 -9.65 12.67 0.17
C GLU A 14 -8.43 11.78 0.45
N VAL A 15 -7.57 12.23 1.36
CA VAL A 15 -6.44 11.48 1.91
C VAL A 15 -6.56 11.37 3.41
N LEU A 16 -6.70 10.15 3.90
CA LEU A 16 -6.74 9.84 5.33
C LEU A 16 -5.34 9.43 5.81
N VAL A 17 -4.70 10.28 6.59
CA VAL A 17 -3.40 10.00 7.19
C VAL A 17 -3.60 9.30 8.52
N VAL A 18 -3.26 8.01 8.56
CA VAL A 18 -3.37 7.21 9.78
C VAL A 18 -2.08 7.32 10.57
N CYS A 19 -2.14 7.96 11.73
CA CYS A 19 -0.95 8.22 12.55
C CYS A 19 -1.24 8.12 14.05
N ARG A 20 -0.18 8.24 14.86
CA ARG A 20 -0.34 8.33 16.32
C ARG A 20 -0.82 9.73 16.69
N PRO A 21 -1.60 9.89 17.77
CA PRO A 21 -2.05 11.22 18.22
C PRO A 21 -0.91 12.22 18.42
N ALA A 22 0.25 11.75 18.88
CA ALA A 22 1.41 12.61 19.12
C ALA A 22 2.10 13.14 17.84
N ASP A 23 1.81 12.55 16.68
CA ASP A 23 2.45 12.90 15.40
C ASP A 23 1.59 13.88 14.57
N VAL A 24 0.32 14.09 14.96
CA VAL A 24 -0.65 14.90 14.18
C VAL A 24 -0.14 16.32 13.93
N ASP A 25 0.32 17.02 14.95
CA ASP A 25 0.78 18.42 14.83
C ASP A 25 1.96 18.54 13.86
N ALA A 26 2.92 17.62 13.97
CA ALA A 26 4.11 17.61 13.11
C ALA A 26 3.74 17.28 11.65
N MET A 27 2.84 16.31 11.42
CA MET A 27 2.38 15.93 10.09
C MET A 27 1.48 17.00 9.47
N SER A 28 0.59 17.60 10.26
CA SER A 28 -0.29 18.69 9.80
C SER A 28 0.49 19.93 9.35
N ALA A 29 1.66 20.18 9.93
CA ALA A 29 2.53 21.27 9.51
C ALA A 29 3.23 21.04 8.16
N LEU A 30 3.34 19.77 7.72
CA LEU A 30 4.05 19.36 6.51
C LEU A 30 3.12 19.06 5.34
N LEU A 31 1.87 18.72 5.62
CA LEU A 31 0.90 18.26 4.60
C LEU A 31 -0.06 19.38 4.22
N PRO A 32 -0.52 19.44 2.94
CA PRO A 32 -1.55 20.39 2.53
C PRO A 32 -2.82 20.14 3.30
N GLN A 33 -3.47 21.21 3.77
CA GLN A 33 -4.71 21.13 4.56
C GLN A 33 -5.95 20.77 3.72
N GLU A 34 -5.86 20.97 2.41
CA GLU A 34 -6.92 20.59 1.49
C GLU A 34 -6.89 19.08 1.26
N LYS A 35 -8.04 18.44 1.34
CA LYS A 35 -8.22 16.98 1.13
C LYS A 35 -7.53 16.05 2.16
N VAL A 36 -6.80 16.56 3.16
CA VAL A 36 -6.08 15.74 4.13
C VAL A 36 -6.78 15.75 5.47
N SER A 37 -7.15 14.58 5.96
CA SER A 37 -7.72 14.33 7.28
C SER A 37 -6.85 13.35 8.07
N PHE A 38 -6.89 13.42 9.41
CA PHE A 38 -6.09 12.56 10.27
C PHE A 38 -6.98 11.56 11.02
N VAL A 39 -6.56 10.31 11.04
CA VAL A 39 -7.22 9.23 11.78
C VAL A 39 -6.21 8.57 12.73
N PHE A 40 -6.64 8.24 13.94
CA PHE A 40 -5.76 7.57 14.88
C PHE A 40 -5.63 6.09 14.56
N GLY A 41 -4.40 5.61 14.48
CA GLY A 41 -4.10 4.20 14.26
C GLY A 41 -4.53 3.32 15.43
N GLY A 42 -4.70 2.02 15.13
CA GLY A 42 -4.93 0.97 16.12
C GLY A 42 -3.63 0.31 16.60
N LYS A 43 -3.77 -0.82 17.30
CA LYS A 43 -2.64 -1.61 17.80
C LYS A 43 -1.94 -2.40 16.70
N THR A 44 -2.64 -2.68 15.62
CA THR A 44 -2.15 -3.43 14.46
C THR A 44 -2.34 -2.61 13.18
N ARG A 45 -1.66 -3.03 12.09
CA ARG A 45 -1.89 -2.43 10.76
C ARG A 45 -3.35 -2.59 10.33
N GLN A 46 -3.92 -3.76 10.53
CA GLN A 46 -5.31 -4.04 10.19
C GLN A 46 -6.29 -3.15 10.97
N GLU A 47 -6.10 -2.98 12.30
CA GLU A 47 -6.92 -2.06 13.10
C GLU A 47 -6.76 -0.61 12.63
N SER A 48 -5.55 -0.20 12.24
CA SER A 48 -5.27 1.14 11.74
C SER A 48 -6.02 1.42 10.43
N VAL A 49 -6.00 0.49 9.50
CA VAL A 49 -6.76 0.59 8.24
C VAL A 49 -8.27 0.56 8.52
N GLN A 50 -8.73 -0.32 9.43
CA GLN A 50 -10.14 -0.36 9.84
C GLN A 50 -10.62 0.98 10.37
N ASN A 51 -9.84 1.62 11.26
CA ASN A 51 -10.20 2.90 11.83
C ASN A 51 -10.39 3.98 10.75
N ALA A 52 -9.55 3.97 9.71
CA ALA A 52 -9.70 4.89 8.59
C ALA A 52 -10.94 4.55 7.75
N VAL A 53 -11.12 3.29 7.40
CA VAL A 53 -12.28 2.84 6.60
C VAL A 53 -13.60 3.14 7.29
N ASP A 54 -13.66 3.02 8.60
CA ASP A 54 -14.86 3.32 9.40
C ASP A 54 -15.25 4.82 9.39
N THR A 55 -14.35 5.71 8.96
CA THR A 55 -14.66 7.16 8.78
C THR A 55 -15.17 7.50 7.39
N ILE A 56 -15.11 6.56 6.44
CA ILE A 56 -15.54 6.77 5.05
C ILE A 56 -16.99 6.33 4.91
N ASP A 57 -17.88 7.28 4.57
CA ASP A 57 -19.27 6.96 4.32
C ASP A 57 -19.43 6.17 3.02
N ASP A 58 -18.88 6.69 1.91
CA ASP A 58 -18.94 6.08 0.58
C ASP A 58 -17.80 6.60 -0.30
N CYS A 59 -17.28 5.71 -1.18
CA CYS A 59 -16.39 6.07 -2.27
C CYS A 59 -16.38 4.94 -3.32
N ASP A 60 -15.95 5.22 -4.53
CA ASP A 60 -15.85 4.21 -5.58
C ASP A 60 -14.67 3.25 -5.32
N LEU A 61 -13.50 3.83 -5.05
CA LEU A 61 -12.25 3.12 -4.88
C LEU A 61 -11.54 3.55 -3.58
N LEU A 62 -10.98 2.57 -2.89
CA LEU A 62 -10.12 2.76 -1.73
C LEU A 62 -8.68 2.48 -2.13
N LEU A 63 -7.81 3.49 -2.02
CA LEU A 63 -6.37 3.36 -2.21
C LEU A 63 -5.69 3.25 -0.84
N ILE A 64 -4.96 2.17 -0.61
CA ILE A 64 -4.16 1.95 0.60
C ILE A 64 -2.69 2.03 0.23
N HIS A 65 -1.97 2.93 0.91
CA HIS A 65 -0.55 3.15 0.66
C HIS A 65 0.26 3.21 1.96
N ASP A 66 1.41 2.54 1.95
CA ASP A 66 2.35 2.60 3.07
C ASP A 66 3.02 3.98 3.11
N GLY A 67 2.85 4.75 4.18
CA GLY A 67 3.56 6.02 4.38
C GLY A 67 5.10 5.88 4.40
N ALA A 68 5.60 4.66 4.56
CA ALA A 68 7.03 4.35 4.46
C ALA A 68 7.51 4.11 3.01
N ARG A 69 6.68 4.33 1.98
CA ARG A 69 7.06 4.29 0.56
C ARG A 69 6.93 5.67 -0.10
N PRO A 70 7.75 6.64 0.29
CA PRO A 70 7.61 8.03 -0.17
C PRO A 70 7.99 8.23 -1.65
N LEU A 71 8.55 7.22 -2.30
CA LEU A 71 9.07 7.29 -3.66
C LEU A 71 8.11 6.73 -4.72
N VAL A 72 6.86 6.48 -4.36
CA VAL A 72 5.83 6.08 -5.34
C VAL A 72 5.69 7.14 -6.43
N THR A 73 5.56 6.71 -7.68
CA THR A 73 5.35 7.63 -8.80
C THR A 73 3.88 7.85 -9.09
N ARG A 74 3.59 8.97 -9.76
CA ARG A 74 2.25 9.26 -10.25
C ARG A 74 1.73 8.15 -11.17
N ASP A 75 2.59 7.67 -12.06
CA ASP A 75 2.23 6.65 -13.04
C ASP A 75 1.88 5.32 -12.35
N GLU A 76 2.66 4.90 -11.34
CA GLU A 76 2.32 3.71 -10.54
C GLU A 76 0.94 3.82 -9.88
N ILE A 77 0.60 5.01 -9.36
CA ILE A 77 -0.72 5.24 -8.75
C ILE A 77 -1.82 5.15 -9.82
N LEU A 78 -1.66 5.84 -10.94
CA LEU A 78 -2.67 5.88 -12.01
C LEU A 78 -2.86 4.54 -12.69
N ASP A 79 -1.79 3.82 -13.00
CA ASP A 79 -1.86 2.49 -13.62
C ASP A 79 -2.56 1.49 -12.69
N THR A 80 -2.28 1.56 -11.39
CA THR A 80 -2.93 0.70 -10.40
C THR A 80 -4.41 1.09 -10.23
N LEU A 81 -4.73 2.39 -10.28
CA LEU A 81 -6.10 2.90 -10.23
C LEU A 81 -6.92 2.37 -11.42
N HIS A 82 -6.44 2.59 -12.65
CA HIS A 82 -7.11 2.11 -13.85
C HIS A 82 -7.32 0.59 -13.82
N ARG A 83 -6.33 -0.14 -13.34
CA ARG A 83 -6.46 -1.59 -13.22
C ARG A 83 -7.51 -2.00 -12.20
N ALA A 84 -7.60 -1.29 -11.08
CA ALA A 84 -8.62 -1.54 -10.06
C ALA A 84 -10.04 -1.18 -10.56
N GLU A 85 -10.19 -0.11 -11.36
CA GLU A 85 -11.45 0.23 -12.02
C GLU A 85 -11.95 -0.93 -12.89
N GLU A 86 -11.04 -1.56 -13.67
CA GLU A 86 -11.39 -2.66 -14.57
C GLU A 86 -11.70 -3.97 -13.84
N THR A 87 -10.95 -4.28 -12.78
CA THR A 87 -10.95 -5.64 -12.19
C THR A 87 -11.54 -5.70 -10.77
N GLY A 88 -11.78 -4.54 -10.14
CA GLY A 88 -12.28 -4.44 -8.78
C GLY A 88 -11.20 -4.51 -7.70
N ALA A 89 -9.99 -4.99 -8.02
CA ALA A 89 -8.87 -5.08 -7.09
C ALA A 89 -7.55 -5.12 -7.84
N ALA A 90 -6.60 -4.24 -7.48
CA ALA A 90 -5.26 -4.21 -8.06
C ALA A 90 -4.20 -3.82 -7.03
N ALA A 91 -2.98 -4.26 -7.23
CA ALA A 91 -1.83 -3.93 -6.40
C ALA A 91 -0.57 -3.75 -7.23
N THR A 92 0.25 -2.78 -6.84
CA THR A 92 1.59 -2.62 -7.41
C THR A 92 2.52 -3.72 -6.90
N GLY A 93 3.40 -4.21 -7.74
CA GLY A 93 4.41 -5.19 -7.34
C GLY A 93 5.54 -5.31 -8.35
N VAL A 94 6.67 -5.87 -7.93
CA VAL A 94 7.86 -6.07 -8.76
C VAL A 94 8.27 -7.54 -8.80
N PHE A 95 8.89 -7.96 -9.89
CA PHE A 95 9.44 -9.31 -9.96
C PHE A 95 10.53 -9.52 -8.92
N VAL A 96 10.54 -10.70 -8.30
CA VAL A 96 11.57 -11.07 -7.33
C VAL A 96 12.91 -11.24 -8.04
N LYS A 97 13.96 -10.58 -7.55
CA LYS A 97 15.32 -10.65 -8.11
C LYS A 97 16.10 -11.86 -7.58
N ASP A 98 15.98 -12.10 -6.28
CA ASP A 98 16.71 -13.18 -5.62
C ASP A 98 15.99 -14.53 -5.74
N THR A 99 16.72 -15.60 -5.50
CA THR A 99 16.13 -16.93 -5.37
C THR A 99 15.45 -17.05 -4.02
N ILE A 100 14.13 -17.25 -4.02
CA ILE A 100 13.36 -17.44 -2.79
C ILE A 100 13.40 -18.91 -2.37
N LYS A 101 13.56 -19.14 -1.08
CA LYS A 101 13.53 -20.46 -0.46
C LYS A 101 12.41 -20.52 0.57
N VAL A 102 11.70 -21.64 0.61
CA VAL A 102 10.84 -21.98 1.73
C VAL A 102 11.69 -22.72 2.75
N ILE A 103 11.52 -22.38 4.03
CA ILE A 103 12.26 -22.99 5.14
C ILE A 103 11.30 -23.56 6.19
N ASN A 104 11.76 -24.53 6.95
CA ASN A 104 11.09 -25.02 8.15
C ASN A 104 11.54 -24.25 9.41
N ASP A 105 11.02 -24.65 10.58
CA ASP A 105 11.34 -24.01 11.86
C ASP A 105 12.81 -24.18 12.29
N ASP A 106 13.51 -25.18 11.74
CA ASP A 106 14.94 -25.43 11.96
C ASP A 106 15.84 -24.68 10.98
N TYR A 107 15.29 -23.76 10.17
CA TYR A 107 15.98 -23.00 9.13
C TYR A 107 16.56 -23.86 7.99
N GLU A 108 16.04 -25.06 7.76
CA GLU A 108 16.42 -25.91 6.65
C GLU A 108 15.56 -25.59 5.42
N ILE A 109 16.18 -25.57 4.24
CA ILE A 109 15.48 -25.32 2.96
C ILE A 109 14.59 -26.53 2.64
N THR A 110 13.29 -26.29 2.48
CA THR A 110 12.29 -27.33 2.16
C THR A 110 11.79 -27.24 0.73
N ASP A 111 11.82 -26.04 0.11
CA ASP A 111 11.37 -25.85 -1.27
C ASP A 111 12.04 -24.64 -1.92
N THR A 112 11.98 -24.60 -3.26
CA THR A 112 12.46 -23.48 -4.07
C THR A 112 11.38 -23.16 -5.11
N PRO A 113 10.47 -22.22 -4.82
CA PRO A 113 9.42 -21.82 -5.74
C PRO A 113 9.99 -21.29 -7.07
N ASP A 114 9.25 -21.49 -8.15
CA ASP A 114 9.59 -20.90 -9.45
C ASP A 114 9.48 -19.37 -9.35
N ARG A 115 10.64 -18.70 -9.44
CA ARG A 115 10.73 -17.24 -9.35
C ARG A 115 9.89 -16.51 -10.41
N SER A 116 9.66 -17.12 -11.57
CA SER A 116 8.84 -16.52 -12.62
C SER A 116 7.37 -16.34 -12.23
N GLN A 117 6.93 -17.01 -11.18
CA GLN A 117 5.57 -16.95 -10.63
C GLN A 117 5.51 -16.13 -9.33
N LEU A 118 6.59 -15.45 -8.94
CA LEU A 118 6.66 -14.70 -7.69
C LEU A 118 6.74 -13.20 -7.96
N ILE A 119 5.91 -12.46 -7.25
CA ILE A 119 5.89 -11.00 -7.22
C ILE A 119 6.07 -10.55 -5.77
N ALA A 120 6.97 -9.60 -5.56
CA ALA A 120 7.06 -8.86 -4.30
C ALA A 120 6.04 -7.73 -4.33
N ILE A 121 4.97 -7.87 -3.56
CA ILE A 121 3.88 -6.89 -3.51
C ILE A 121 4.35 -5.64 -2.79
N GLN A 122 3.99 -4.50 -3.38
CA GLN A 122 4.19 -3.16 -2.86
C GLN A 122 2.82 -2.51 -2.55
N THR A 123 2.81 -1.22 -2.36
CA THR A 123 1.65 -0.35 -2.41
C THR A 123 1.93 0.78 -3.41
N PRO A 124 0.90 1.37 -4.07
CA PRO A 124 -0.53 1.31 -3.72
C PRO A 124 -1.19 -0.05 -3.94
N GLN A 125 -2.17 -0.34 -3.09
CA GLN A 125 -3.14 -1.40 -3.28
C GLN A 125 -4.51 -0.73 -3.36
N ILE A 126 -5.26 -0.98 -4.42
CA ILE A 126 -6.50 -0.27 -4.73
C ILE A 126 -7.63 -1.27 -4.93
N PHE A 127 -8.76 -0.99 -4.31
CA PHE A 127 -9.90 -1.88 -4.26
C PHE A 127 -11.20 -1.12 -4.44
N ARG A 128 -12.19 -1.74 -5.08
CA ARG A 128 -13.56 -1.25 -4.98
C ARG A 128 -14.00 -1.25 -3.51
N PHE A 129 -14.52 -0.13 -3.07
CA PHE A 129 -14.84 0.08 -1.65
C PHE A 129 -15.89 -0.90 -1.13
N ASP A 130 -16.93 -1.16 -1.92
CA ASP A 130 -17.98 -2.12 -1.58
C ASP A 130 -17.43 -3.54 -1.36
N LEU A 131 -16.50 -3.99 -2.21
CA LEU A 131 -15.83 -5.30 -2.07
C LEU A 131 -14.90 -5.32 -0.86
N TYR A 132 -14.16 -4.24 -0.65
CA TYR A 132 -13.24 -4.15 0.49
C TYR A 132 -13.99 -4.20 1.83
N LYS A 133 -15.12 -3.50 1.97
CA LYS A 133 -15.97 -3.58 3.16
C LYS A 133 -16.47 -5.00 3.41
N GLN A 134 -16.96 -5.68 2.38
CA GLN A 134 -17.38 -7.09 2.49
C GLN A 134 -16.22 -8.00 2.94
N ALA A 135 -15.00 -7.77 2.42
CA ALA A 135 -13.81 -8.55 2.80
C ALA A 135 -13.46 -8.33 4.28
N MET A 136 -13.53 -7.09 4.75
CA MET A 136 -13.29 -6.76 6.16
C MET A 136 -14.34 -7.37 7.10
N GLU A 137 -15.61 -7.32 6.76
CA GLU A 137 -16.69 -7.94 7.53
C GLU A 137 -16.48 -9.46 7.64
N LYS A 138 -16.15 -10.11 6.53
CA LYS A 138 -15.85 -11.55 6.50
C LYS A 138 -14.65 -11.89 7.38
N ALA A 139 -13.56 -11.12 7.27
CA ALA A 139 -12.36 -11.30 8.08
C ALA A 139 -12.64 -11.17 9.58
N LYS A 140 -13.42 -10.15 9.95
CA LYS A 140 -13.85 -9.91 11.34
C LYS A 140 -14.67 -11.07 11.89
N ALA A 141 -15.58 -11.62 11.10
CA ALA A 141 -16.39 -12.77 11.49
C ALA A 141 -15.56 -14.05 11.69
N GLN A 142 -14.45 -14.20 10.95
CA GLN A 142 -13.54 -15.34 11.04
C GLN A 142 -12.46 -15.19 12.12
N GLY A 143 -12.30 -14.00 12.72
CA GLY A 143 -11.20 -13.70 13.65
C GLY A 143 -9.82 -13.74 12.97
N GLY A 144 -9.76 -13.57 11.66
CA GLY A 144 -8.54 -13.61 10.88
C GLY A 144 -7.69 -12.35 11.04
N ASN A 145 -6.37 -12.54 11.12
CA ASN A 145 -5.41 -11.47 11.02
C ASN A 145 -4.65 -11.62 9.68
N PHE A 146 -4.71 -10.60 8.83
CA PHE A 146 -4.14 -10.64 7.49
C PHE A 146 -2.90 -9.76 7.42
N THR A 147 -1.89 -10.23 6.69
CA THR A 147 -0.59 -9.54 6.58
C THR A 147 -0.65 -8.34 5.66
N ASP A 148 -1.56 -8.37 4.67
CA ASP A 148 -1.81 -7.27 3.72
C ASP A 148 -3.27 -7.26 3.25
N ASP A 149 -3.64 -6.24 2.49
CA ASP A 149 -5.00 -6.04 2.03
C ASP A 149 -5.34 -6.91 0.81
N CYS A 150 -4.34 -7.33 0.02
CA CYS A 150 -4.53 -8.31 -1.04
C CYS A 150 -5.03 -9.64 -0.47
N LYS A 151 -4.43 -10.10 0.63
CA LYS A 151 -4.84 -11.33 1.29
C LYS A 151 -6.27 -11.27 1.83
N LEU A 152 -6.70 -10.08 2.24
CA LEU A 152 -8.08 -9.84 2.65
C LEU A 152 -9.05 -10.07 1.48
N MET A 153 -8.73 -9.53 0.29
CA MET A 153 -9.53 -9.70 -0.92
C MET A 153 -9.53 -11.14 -1.42
N GLU A 154 -8.38 -11.82 -1.41
CA GLU A 154 -8.27 -13.24 -1.72
C GLU A 154 -9.18 -14.09 -0.82
N ASN A 155 -9.23 -13.77 0.47
CA ASN A 155 -10.11 -14.46 1.42
C ASN A 155 -11.61 -14.27 1.08
N LEU A 156 -11.98 -13.13 0.49
CA LEU A 156 -13.32 -12.90 -0.04
C LEU A 156 -13.59 -13.74 -1.30
N GLY A 157 -12.55 -14.14 -2.02
CA GLY A 157 -12.62 -14.84 -3.31
C GLY A 157 -12.53 -13.87 -4.50
N VAL A 158 -12.08 -12.64 -4.26
CA VAL A 158 -11.85 -11.63 -5.31
C VAL A 158 -10.39 -11.73 -5.77
N PRO A 159 -10.13 -11.98 -7.05
CA PRO A 159 -8.78 -11.98 -7.59
C PRO A 159 -8.20 -10.56 -7.58
N VAL A 160 -6.94 -10.43 -7.14
CA VAL A 160 -6.21 -9.16 -7.18
C VAL A 160 -5.29 -9.14 -8.39
N SER A 161 -5.47 -8.17 -9.26
CA SER A 161 -4.59 -7.94 -10.42
C SER A 161 -3.27 -7.29 -9.98
N VAL A 162 -2.15 -7.70 -10.58
CA VAL A 162 -0.85 -7.06 -10.32
C VAL A 162 -0.51 -6.09 -11.44
N VAL A 163 -0.14 -4.87 -11.06
CA VAL A 163 0.49 -3.87 -11.92
C VAL A 163 1.99 -3.87 -11.64
N ILE A 164 2.80 -3.98 -12.68
CA ILE A 164 4.25 -3.99 -12.52
C ILE A 164 4.72 -2.57 -12.22
N GLY A 165 5.23 -2.40 -11.02
CA GLY A 165 5.76 -1.16 -10.51
C GLY A 165 7.29 -1.06 -10.62
N GLU A 166 7.86 -0.09 -9.93
CA GLU A 166 9.28 0.21 -9.94
C GLU A 166 9.98 -0.31 -8.67
N TYR A 167 11.23 -0.76 -8.84
CA TYR A 167 12.06 -1.11 -7.68
C TYR A 167 12.41 0.11 -6.83
N THR A 168 12.33 1.31 -7.41
CA THR A 168 12.53 2.57 -6.71
C THR A 168 11.41 2.93 -5.74
N ASN A 169 10.23 2.31 -5.88
CA ASN A 169 9.13 2.41 -4.91
C ASN A 169 9.42 1.53 -3.67
N MET A 170 10.59 1.72 -3.10
CA MET A 170 11.08 0.96 -1.95
C MET A 170 10.38 1.38 -0.65
N LYS A 171 10.28 0.44 0.29
CA LYS A 171 9.81 0.71 1.65
C LYS A 171 11.01 1.09 2.53
N ILE A 172 11.00 2.28 3.08
CA ILE A 172 12.01 2.74 4.04
C ILE A 172 11.69 2.13 5.41
N THR A 173 12.50 1.18 5.84
CA THR A 173 12.29 0.42 7.08
C THR A 173 13.49 0.45 8.01
N THR A 174 14.67 0.68 7.46
CA THR A 174 15.93 0.74 8.21
C THR A 174 16.70 2.03 7.89
N PRO A 175 17.63 2.46 8.76
CA PRO A 175 18.44 3.66 8.48
C PRO A 175 19.26 3.56 7.18
N GLU A 176 19.62 2.35 6.76
CA GLU A 176 20.38 2.08 5.53
C GLU A 176 19.57 2.38 4.27
N ASP A 177 18.25 2.40 4.36
CA ASP A 177 17.36 2.72 3.23
C ASP A 177 17.40 4.22 2.87
N LEU A 178 17.71 5.10 3.84
CA LEU A 178 17.68 6.55 3.65
C LEU A 178 18.67 7.05 2.58
N PRO A 179 19.98 6.65 2.60
CA PRO A 179 20.89 7.06 1.53
C PRO A 179 20.47 6.59 0.15
N MET A 180 19.83 5.43 0.04
CA MET A 180 19.31 4.92 -1.23
C MET A 180 18.13 5.76 -1.71
N ALA A 181 17.20 6.09 -0.83
CA ALA A 181 16.06 6.96 -1.15
C ALA A 181 16.53 8.35 -1.59
N GLU A 182 17.50 8.95 -0.90
CA GLU A 182 18.10 10.23 -1.30
C GLU A 182 18.78 10.17 -2.67
N ALA A 183 19.47 9.07 -2.98
CA ALA A 183 20.10 8.91 -4.29
C ALA A 183 19.08 8.81 -5.42
N ILE A 184 17.95 8.11 -5.18
CA ILE A 184 16.84 8.01 -6.14
C ILE A 184 16.22 9.39 -6.38
N LEU A 185 15.94 10.16 -5.31
CA LEU A 185 15.39 11.51 -5.44
C LEU A 185 16.32 12.42 -6.25
N LYS A 186 17.62 12.43 -5.95
CA LYS A 186 18.61 13.21 -6.72
C LYS A 186 18.69 12.81 -8.18
N ALA A 187 18.52 11.52 -8.50
CA ALA A 187 18.50 11.08 -9.89
C ALA A 187 17.25 11.60 -10.62
N ARG A 188 16.07 11.56 -9.97
CA ARG A 188 14.82 12.09 -10.54
C ARG A 188 14.82 13.61 -10.75
N GLU A 189 15.53 14.38 -9.91
CA GLU A 189 15.69 15.84 -10.07
C GLU A 189 16.61 16.21 -11.23
N ALA A 190 17.43 15.28 -11.71
CA ALA A 190 18.38 15.49 -12.79
C ALA A 190 17.81 15.16 -14.19
N GLU A 191 16.64 14.55 -14.28
CA GLU A 191 15.91 14.22 -15.51
C GLU A 191 15.01 15.39 -15.94
#